data_d5f008a21c9fd2e5990c97ef859bb2e6
#
_entry.id   d5f008a21c9fd2e5990c97ef859bb2e6
#
_cell.length_a   1.000
_cell.length_b   1.000
_cell.length_c   1.000
_cell.angle_alpha   90.00
_cell.angle_beta   90.00
_cell.angle_gamma   90.00
#
_symmetry.space_group_name_H-M   'P 1'
#
loop_
_entity.id
_entity.type
_entity.pdbx_description
1 polymer ?
#
loop_
_entity_poly.entity_id
_entity_poly.type
_entity_poly.pdbx_seq_one_letter_code
_entity_poly.pdbx_strand_id
1 'polypeptide(L)'
;CGSTSLYPILSSLASSFTEKYVTWDAVDSSFPDSNISVYVAPGGSGVGVSAAIDGTADFGMLARDIKDSEIEALGEHYQDFVVAKDALTVSVNAENPICGIMDDMPVETIRQIFAGEIATWDQVDSTLPAEAINVYIRDLSGGAYEVFQKSVMGDSEVTASATQSASMTELATNIAGDKWGIG
;
A
#
# COMPACT_ATOMS: atom_id res chain seq x y z
N CYS A 1 -10.43 10.68 1.56
CA CYS A 1 -10.46 9.21 1.45
C CYS A 1 -9.27 8.71 0.63
N GLY A 2 -9.01 7.37 0.54
CA GLY A 2 -8.01 6.82 -0.36
C GLY A 2 -7.11 5.76 0.25
N SER A 3 -5.78 5.94 0.21
CA SER A 3 -4.78 4.95 0.60
C SER A 3 -5.10 4.20 1.90
N THR A 4 -5.07 2.88 1.83
CA THR A 4 -5.23 2.00 3.01
C THR A 4 -4.00 2.03 3.93
N SER A 5 -2.81 2.35 3.41
CA SER A 5 -1.59 2.53 4.21
C SER A 5 -1.62 3.81 5.02
N LEU A 6 -2.14 4.91 4.44
CA LEU A 6 -2.27 6.20 5.14
C LEU A 6 -3.50 6.25 6.07
N TYR A 7 -4.50 5.41 5.86
CA TYR A 7 -5.76 5.42 6.62
C TYR A 7 -5.57 5.44 8.14
N PRO A 8 -4.78 4.54 8.77
CA PRO A 8 -4.60 4.54 10.22
C PRO A 8 -3.89 5.81 10.72
N ILE A 9 -2.93 6.33 9.95
CA ILE A 9 -2.17 7.54 10.29
C ILE A 9 -3.11 8.75 10.25
N LEU A 10 -3.83 8.94 9.16
CA LEU A 10 -4.73 10.08 8.99
C LEU A 10 -5.94 10.02 9.93
N SER A 11 -6.43 8.80 10.26
CA SER A 11 -7.48 8.63 11.27
C SER A 11 -7.02 9.09 12.66
N SER A 12 -5.79 8.72 13.06
CA SER A 12 -5.21 9.15 14.33
C SER A 12 -4.97 10.67 14.36
N LEU A 13 -4.46 11.24 13.28
CA LEU A 13 -4.25 12.69 13.15
C LEU A 13 -5.59 13.47 13.19
N ALA A 14 -6.63 12.97 12.51
CA ALA A 14 -7.96 13.58 12.51
C ALA A 14 -8.57 13.57 13.92
N SER A 15 -8.45 12.48 14.67
CA SER A 15 -8.89 12.40 16.06
C SER A 15 -8.15 13.43 16.93
N SER A 16 -6.82 13.44 16.86
CA SER A 16 -6.00 14.38 17.64
C SER A 16 -6.28 15.85 17.28
N PHE A 17 -6.55 16.14 15.99
CA PHE A 17 -6.90 17.47 15.52
C PHE A 17 -8.26 17.93 16.08
N THR A 18 -9.27 17.05 16.03
CA THR A 18 -10.62 17.31 16.54
C THR A 18 -10.63 17.48 18.06
N GLU A 19 -9.85 16.69 18.78
CA GLU A 19 -9.70 16.82 20.23
C GLU A 19 -9.01 18.13 20.63
N LYS A 20 -8.02 18.55 19.85
CA LYS A 20 -7.25 19.76 20.14
C LYS A 20 -8.02 21.04 19.89
N TYR A 21 -8.72 21.13 18.77
CA TYR A 21 -9.33 22.38 18.30
C TYR A 21 -10.83 22.46 18.53
N VAL A 22 -11.54 21.34 18.54
CA VAL A 22 -12.98 21.21 18.75
C VAL A 22 -13.82 21.94 17.69
N THR A 23 -13.59 23.24 17.50
CA THR A 23 -14.30 24.12 16.56
C THR A 23 -13.35 24.76 15.55
N TRP A 24 -13.86 25.16 14.39
CA TRP A 24 -13.06 25.74 13.32
C TRP A 24 -12.49 27.10 13.67
N ASP A 25 -13.22 27.95 14.42
CA ASP A 25 -12.71 29.25 14.90
C ASP A 25 -11.56 29.13 15.90
N ALA A 26 -11.43 27.95 16.57
CA ALA A 26 -10.26 27.64 17.40
C ALA A 26 -9.00 27.32 16.57
N VAL A 27 -9.16 26.96 15.29
CA VAL A 27 -8.05 26.79 14.35
C VAL A 27 -7.61 28.15 13.81
N ASP A 28 -8.56 28.95 13.34
CA ASP A 28 -8.35 30.30 12.86
C ASP A 28 -9.64 31.12 13.11
N SER A 29 -9.50 32.30 13.70
CA SER A 29 -10.62 33.19 14.08
C SER A 29 -11.44 33.70 12.89
N SER A 30 -10.99 33.54 11.66
CA SER A 30 -11.72 33.84 10.43
C SER A 30 -12.74 32.75 10.04
N PHE A 31 -12.65 31.57 10.62
CA PHE A 31 -13.56 30.44 10.37
C PHE A 31 -14.82 30.54 11.27
N PRO A 32 -15.92 29.88 10.89
CA PRO A 32 -17.13 29.86 11.68
C PRO A 32 -16.95 29.09 13.01
N ASP A 33 -17.66 29.53 14.05
CA ASP A 33 -17.81 28.76 15.30
C ASP A 33 -18.74 27.56 15.06
N SER A 34 -18.13 26.48 14.56
CA SER A 34 -18.81 25.23 14.30
C SER A 34 -17.88 24.05 14.58
N ASN A 35 -18.45 22.93 15.03
CA ASN A 35 -17.69 21.75 15.40
C ASN A 35 -16.92 21.18 14.19
N ILE A 36 -15.68 20.80 14.44
CA ILE A 36 -14.85 20.10 13.47
C ILE A 36 -15.34 18.65 13.35
N SER A 37 -15.59 18.20 12.13
CA SER A 37 -15.89 16.81 11.81
C SER A 37 -15.01 16.36 10.67
N VAL A 38 -14.18 15.35 10.89
CA VAL A 38 -13.27 14.77 9.88
C VAL A 38 -13.61 13.31 9.71
N TYR A 39 -13.97 12.92 8.50
CA TYR A 39 -14.24 11.53 8.14
C TYR A 39 -13.10 11.00 7.24
N VAL A 40 -12.43 9.93 7.68
CA VAL A 40 -11.37 9.28 6.94
C VAL A 40 -11.84 7.91 6.47
N ALA A 41 -11.74 7.63 5.18
CA ALA A 41 -12.18 6.36 4.58
C ALA A 41 -11.06 5.69 3.77
N PRO A 42 -10.85 4.38 3.93
CA PRO A 42 -9.96 3.60 3.07
C PRO A 42 -10.63 3.32 1.72
N GLY A 43 -9.82 3.03 0.67
CA GLY A 43 -10.36 2.69 -0.65
C GLY A 43 -9.28 2.46 -1.71
N GLY A 44 -8.01 2.71 -1.35
CA GLY A 44 -6.87 2.68 -2.27
C GLY A 44 -6.55 4.07 -2.85
N SER A 45 -5.30 4.24 -3.31
CA SER A 45 -4.79 5.53 -3.80
C SER A 45 -5.59 6.05 -5.00
N GLY A 46 -5.95 5.19 -5.95
CA GLY A 46 -6.75 5.58 -7.11
C GLY A 46 -8.14 6.11 -6.74
N VAL A 47 -8.82 5.46 -5.77
CA VAL A 47 -10.12 5.93 -5.25
C VAL A 47 -9.98 7.31 -4.59
N GLY A 48 -8.88 7.55 -3.86
CA GLY A 48 -8.61 8.84 -3.25
C GLY A 48 -8.50 9.98 -4.28
N VAL A 49 -7.76 9.74 -5.35
CA VAL A 49 -7.62 10.73 -6.44
C VAL A 49 -8.96 10.97 -7.14
N SER A 50 -9.67 9.89 -7.53
CA SER A 50 -10.97 10.03 -8.19
C SER A 50 -11.96 10.82 -7.32
N ALA A 51 -12.02 10.55 -6.02
CA ALA A 51 -12.90 11.26 -5.11
C ALA A 51 -12.55 12.76 -4.97
N ALA A 52 -11.27 13.11 -5.03
CA ALA A 52 -10.84 14.51 -5.05
C ALA A 52 -11.20 15.20 -6.37
N ILE A 53 -10.99 14.53 -7.52
CA ILE A 53 -11.38 15.04 -8.85
C ILE A 53 -12.91 15.27 -8.92
N ASP A 54 -13.68 14.29 -8.44
CA ASP A 54 -15.16 14.35 -8.47
C ASP A 54 -15.75 15.28 -7.40
N GLY A 55 -14.92 15.85 -6.50
CA GLY A 55 -15.35 16.70 -5.39
C GLY A 55 -16.18 15.96 -4.33
N THR A 56 -16.08 14.64 -4.25
CA THR A 56 -16.74 13.81 -3.22
C THR A 56 -15.90 13.66 -1.95
N ALA A 57 -14.65 14.08 -1.99
CA ALA A 57 -13.76 14.22 -0.85
C ALA A 57 -12.91 15.49 -0.99
N ASP A 58 -12.69 16.19 0.13
CA ASP A 58 -11.83 17.38 0.18
C ASP A 58 -10.36 17.04 0.00
N PHE A 59 -9.95 15.83 0.41
CA PHE A 59 -8.56 15.32 0.30
C PHE A 59 -8.54 13.89 -0.21
N GLY A 60 -7.65 13.63 -1.18
CA GLY A 60 -7.27 12.30 -1.62
C GLY A 60 -6.00 11.83 -0.89
N MET A 61 -6.01 10.62 -0.33
CA MET A 61 -4.84 9.99 0.31
C MET A 61 -4.14 9.06 -0.68
N LEU A 62 -2.85 9.28 -0.92
CA LEU A 62 -2.03 8.47 -1.82
C LEU A 62 -0.82 7.89 -1.09
N ALA A 63 -0.50 6.63 -1.34
CA ALA A 63 0.74 5.95 -0.94
C ALA A 63 1.62 5.68 -2.17
N ARG A 64 1.61 6.56 -3.13
CA ARG A 64 2.44 6.63 -4.33
C ARG A 64 2.52 8.06 -4.82
N ASP A 65 3.41 8.34 -5.74
CA ASP A 65 3.40 9.60 -6.46
C ASP A 65 2.08 9.76 -7.24
N ILE A 66 1.59 11.00 -7.32
CA ILE A 66 0.46 11.32 -8.18
C ILE A 66 0.92 11.30 -9.64
N LYS A 67 0.05 10.84 -10.54
CA LYS A 67 0.34 10.76 -11.98
C LYS A 67 0.11 12.12 -12.66
N ASP A 68 0.86 12.42 -13.71
CA ASP A 68 0.70 13.68 -14.47
C ASP A 68 -0.74 13.87 -14.98
N SER A 69 -1.40 12.80 -15.43
CA SER A 69 -2.81 12.84 -15.86
C SER A 69 -3.79 13.15 -14.73
N GLU A 70 -3.46 12.76 -13.49
CA GLU A 70 -4.25 13.05 -12.32
C GLU A 70 -4.07 14.51 -11.88
N ILE A 71 -2.84 15.04 -11.98
CA ILE A 71 -2.55 16.47 -11.75
C ILE A 71 -3.30 17.32 -12.78
N GLU A 72 -3.27 16.94 -14.06
CA GLU A 72 -3.99 17.64 -15.11
C GLU A 72 -5.52 17.67 -14.86
N ALA A 73 -6.08 16.54 -14.38
CA ALA A 73 -7.50 16.45 -14.06
C ALA A 73 -7.91 17.29 -12.82
N LEU A 74 -7.02 17.42 -11.84
CA LEU A 74 -7.23 18.30 -10.67
C LEU A 74 -7.06 19.80 -11.00
N GLY A 75 -6.25 20.10 -12.02
CA GLY A 75 -6.04 21.45 -12.53
C GLY A 75 -5.41 22.40 -11.51
N GLU A 76 -5.86 23.66 -11.52
CA GLU A 76 -5.33 24.73 -10.64
C GLU A 76 -5.60 24.51 -9.14
N HIS A 77 -6.47 23.56 -8.78
CA HIS A 77 -6.80 23.22 -7.40
C HIS A 77 -5.87 22.17 -6.78
N TYR A 78 -4.92 21.64 -7.57
CA TYR A 78 -3.95 20.68 -7.08
C TYR A 78 -3.02 21.29 -6.04
N GLN A 79 -2.96 20.67 -4.88
CA GLN A 79 -1.95 20.92 -3.86
C GLN A 79 -1.53 19.61 -3.21
N ASP A 80 -0.22 19.40 -3.07
CA ASP A 80 0.35 18.19 -2.47
C ASP A 80 0.84 18.46 -1.04
N PHE A 81 0.49 17.53 -0.13
CA PHE A 81 0.92 17.56 1.27
C PHE A 81 1.61 16.24 1.61
N VAL A 82 2.93 16.24 1.65
CA VAL A 82 3.71 15.07 2.07
C VAL A 82 3.62 14.91 3.60
N VAL A 83 2.90 13.87 4.05
CA VAL A 83 2.64 13.64 5.48
C VAL A 83 3.55 12.57 6.09
N ALA A 84 4.08 11.65 5.28
CA ALA A 84 4.96 10.56 5.74
C ALA A 84 5.81 10.03 4.57
N LYS A 85 6.85 9.26 4.91
CA LYS A 85 7.56 8.39 3.97
C LYS A 85 7.16 6.95 4.26
N ASP A 86 6.89 6.19 3.22
CA ASP A 86 6.55 4.77 3.29
C ASP A 86 7.70 3.93 2.69
N ALA A 87 7.75 2.65 3.07
CA ALA A 87 8.67 1.67 2.51
C ALA A 87 7.89 0.39 2.19
N LEU A 88 7.95 -0.01 0.94
CA LEU A 88 7.42 -1.31 0.52
C LEU A 88 8.51 -2.36 0.68
N THR A 89 8.21 -3.40 1.46
CA THR A 89 9.10 -4.54 1.68
C THR A 89 8.47 -5.80 1.15
N VAL A 90 9.27 -6.70 0.59
CA VAL A 90 8.87 -8.08 0.34
C VAL A 90 9.16 -8.89 1.60
N SER A 91 8.19 -9.65 2.06
CA SER A 91 8.26 -10.40 3.30
C SER A 91 7.98 -11.88 3.09
N VAL A 92 8.62 -12.72 3.88
CA VAL A 92 8.37 -14.16 3.98
C VAL A 92 7.93 -14.53 5.39
N ASN A 93 7.35 -15.71 5.56
CA ASN A 93 7.03 -16.24 6.89
C ASN A 93 8.33 -16.42 7.70
N ALA A 94 8.30 -16.07 8.98
CA ALA A 94 9.47 -16.16 9.88
C ALA A 94 9.98 -17.61 10.09
N GLU A 95 9.12 -18.61 9.85
CA GLU A 95 9.49 -20.02 9.92
C GLU A 95 10.01 -20.58 8.58
N ASN A 96 10.05 -19.75 7.53
CA ASN A 96 10.61 -20.17 6.24
C ASN A 96 12.12 -20.34 6.37
N PRO A 97 12.67 -21.51 5.96
CA PRO A 97 14.12 -21.76 6.07
C PRO A 97 14.99 -20.77 5.32
N ILE A 98 14.48 -20.05 4.32
CA ILE A 98 15.20 -18.99 3.59
C ILE A 98 15.77 -17.93 4.54
N CYS A 99 15.08 -17.63 5.64
CA CYS A 99 15.52 -16.65 6.64
C CYS A 99 16.85 -17.02 7.33
N GLY A 100 17.25 -18.30 7.30
CA GLY A 100 18.52 -18.75 7.83
C GLY A 100 19.63 -18.87 6.78
N ILE A 101 19.33 -18.61 5.51
CA ILE A 101 20.23 -18.83 4.37
C ILE A 101 20.58 -17.51 3.69
N MET A 102 19.62 -16.59 3.61
CA MET A 102 19.73 -15.39 2.78
C MET A 102 19.19 -14.16 3.55
N ASP A 103 20.04 -13.15 3.69
CA ASP A 103 19.65 -11.86 4.31
C ASP A 103 19.14 -10.87 3.25
N ASP A 104 19.47 -11.08 1.97
CA ASP A 104 19.09 -10.21 0.86
C ASP A 104 18.80 -11.04 -0.39
N MET A 105 17.67 -10.81 -1.02
CA MET A 105 17.25 -11.51 -2.24
C MET A 105 17.31 -10.54 -3.42
N PRO A 106 18.02 -10.91 -4.53
CA PRO A 106 18.06 -10.08 -5.72
C PRO A 106 16.67 -9.76 -6.25
N VAL A 107 16.44 -8.50 -6.65
CA VAL A 107 15.15 -8.04 -7.19
C VAL A 107 14.68 -8.90 -8.37
N GLU A 108 15.61 -9.35 -9.20
CA GLU A 108 15.30 -10.24 -10.33
C GLU A 108 14.74 -11.59 -9.86
N THR A 109 15.29 -12.17 -8.78
CA THR A 109 14.76 -13.42 -8.19
C THR A 109 13.34 -13.19 -7.64
N ILE A 110 13.11 -12.04 -6.98
CA ILE A 110 11.77 -11.65 -6.51
C ILE A 110 10.82 -11.54 -7.70
N ARG A 111 11.20 -10.84 -8.77
CA ARG A 111 10.40 -10.73 -9.99
C ARG A 111 10.02 -12.10 -10.55
N GLN A 112 11.00 -13.02 -10.67
CA GLN A 112 10.77 -14.37 -11.20
C GLN A 112 9.80 -15.19 -10.32
N ILE A 113 9.90 -15.06 -9.01
CA ILE A 113 8.95 -15.70 -8.07
C ILE A 113 7.55 -15.16 -8.31
N PHE A 114 7.39 -13.83 -8.30
CA PHE A 114 6.08 -13.21 -8.48
C PHE A 114 5.50 -13.38 -9.88
N ALA A 115 6.33 -13.58 -10.90
CA ALA A 115 5.90 -13.95 -12.24
C ALA A 115 5.55 -15.45 -12.37
N GLY A 116 5.90 -16.28 -11.37
CA GLY A 116 5.70 -17.73 -11.40
C GLY A 116 6.74 -18.49 -12.22
N GLU A 117 7.84 -17.85 -12.62
CA GLU A 117 8.97 -18.47 -13.30
C GLU A 117 9.79 -19.35 -12.33
N ILE A 118 9.87 -18.95 -11.07
CA ILE A 118 10.36 -19.73 -9.93
C ILE A 118 9.13 -20.11 -9.10
N ALA A 119 8.83 -21.40 -9.03
CA ALA A 119 7.62 -21.92 -8.41
C ALA A 119 7.85 -22.67 -7.10
N THR A 120 9.09 -23.05 -6.80
CA THR A 120 9.47 -23.82 -5.60
C THR A 120 10.71 -23.25 -4.94
N TRP A 121 10.83 -23.42 -3.61
CA TRP A 121 11.89 -22.85 -2.82
C TRP A 121 13.29 -23.42 -3.17
N ASP A 122 13.38 -24.70 -3.59
CA ASP A 122 14.65 -25.30 -4.05
C ASP A 122 15.18 -24.70 -5.35
N GLN A 123 14.34 -24.02 -6.12
CA GLN A 123 14.79 -23.26 -7.30
C GLN A 123 15.42 -21.90 -6.90
N VAL A 124 15.10 -21.38 -5.72
CA VAL A 124 15.75 -20.18 -5.17
C VAL A 124 17.11 -20.55 -4.59
N ASP A 125 17.17 -21.62 -3.79
CA ASP A 125 18.40 -22.18 -3.24
C ASP A 125 18.26 -23.70 -3.12
N SER A 126 19.19 -24.46 -3.71
CA SER A 126 19.16 -25.93 -3.78
C SER A 126 19.24 -26.64 -2.41
N THR A 127 19.53 -25.93 -1.34
CA THR A 127 19.52 -26.47 0.04
C THR A 127 18.14 -26.41 0.68
N LEU A 128 17.21 -25.68 0.07
CA LEU A 128 15.82 -25.60 0.51
C LEU A 128 15.00 -26.80 0.02
N PRO A 129 13.90 -27.15 0.70
CA PRO A 129 12.99 -28.19 0.24
C PRO A 129 12.23 -27.76 -1.02
N ALA A 130 11.86 -28.74 -1.86
CA ALA A 130 11.07 -28.53 -3.08
C ALA A 130 9.59 -28.26 -2.76
N GLU A 131 9.34 -27.27 -1.90
CA GLU A 131 8.00 -26.83 -1.51
C GLU A 131 7.55 -25.69 -2.41
N ALA A 132 6.27 -25.66 -2.74
CA ALA A 132 5.68 -24.61 -3.58
C ALA A 132 5.77 -23.24 -2.90
N ILE A 133 6.09 -22.20 -3.68
CA ILE A 133 6.04 -20.82 -3.22
C ILE A 133 4.61 -20.31 -3.37
N ASN A 134 3.99 -19.90 -2.27
CA ASN A 134 2.67 -19.30 -2.26
C ASN A 134 2.80 -17.78 -2.31
N VAL A 135 2.41 -17.18 -3.43
CA VAL A 135 2.54 -15.75 -3.68
C VAL A 135 1.29 -15.01 -3.19
N TYR A 136 1.50 -13.99 -2.39
CA TYR A 136 0.47 -13.09 -1.88
C TYR A 136 0.72 -11.67 -2.38
N ILE A 137 -0.31 -10.99 -2.85
CA ILE A 137 -0.22 -9.61 -3.34
C ILE A 137 -1.34 -8.75 -2.78
N ARG A 138 -1.15 -7.45 -2.84
CA ARG A 138 -2.24 -6.50 -2.67
C ARG A 138 -3.21 -6.58 -3.85
N ASP A 139 -4.46 -6.20 -3.62
CA ASP A 139 -5.40 -5.99 -4.71
C ASP A 139 -4.86 -4.94 -5.71
N LEU A 140 -5.24 -5.07 -6.97
CA LEU A 140 -4.69 -4.28 -8.08
C LEU A 140 -5.02 -2.79 -7.99
N SER A 141 -5.96 -2.38 -7.14
CA SER A 141 -6.34 -0.98 -6.91
C SER A 141 -5.47 -0.29 -5.86
N GLY A 142 -4.64 -1.05 -5.14
CA GLY A 142 -3.79 -0.53 -4.07
C GLY A 142 -2.56 0.21 -4.59
N GLY A 143 -2.25 1.39 -4.03
CA GLY A 143 -1.03 2.14 -4.37
C GLY A 143 0.25 1.34 -4.13
N ALA A 144 0.28 0.46 -3.13
CA ALA A 144 1.40 -0.46 -2.88
C ALA A 144 1.62 -1.42 -4.06
N TYR A 145 0.53 -1.95 -4.67
CA TYR A 145 0.65 -2.78 -5.87
C TYR A 145 1.25 -2.00 -7.05
N GLU A 146 0.81 -0.75 -7.28
CA GLU A 146 1.37 0.08 -8.36
C GLU A 146 2.88 0.34 -8.16
N VAL A 147 3.32 0.59 -6.91
CA VAL A 147 4.74 0.74 -6.57
C VAL A 147 5.51 -0.56 -6.82
N PHE A 148 4.97 -1.70 -6.39
CA PHE A 148 5.56 -3.02 -6.61
C PHE A 148 5.68 -3.33 -8.10
N GLN A 149 4.60 -3.13 -8.87
CA GLN A 149 4.61 -3.34 -10.32
C GLN A 149 5.70 -2.53 -11.00
N LYS A 150 5.81 -1.23 -10.67
CA LYS A 150 6.80 -0.33 -11.27
C LYS A 150 8.24 -0.67 -10.86
N SER A 151 8.46 -1.02 -9.59
CA SER A 151 9.82 -1.13 -9.02
C SER A 151 10.40 -2.53 -9.10
N VAL A 152 9.55 -3.57 -9.13
CA VAL A 152 9.97 -4.98 -9.11
C VAL A 152 9.58 -5.69 -10.40
N MET A 153 8.31 -5.62 -10.80
CA MET A 153 7.81 -6.41 -11.93
C MET A 153 8.16 -5.80 -13.30
N GLY A 154 8.26 -4.47 -13.41
CA GLY A 154 8.44 -3.80 -14.70
C GLY A 154 7.32 -4.15 -15.68
N ASP A 155 7.69 -4.74 -16.82
CA ASP A 155 6.75 -5.19 -17.86
C ASP A 155 6.21 -6.63 -17.61
N SER A 156 6.69 -7.31 -16.55
CA SER A 156 6.22 -8.66 -16.20
C SER A 156 4.89 -8.60 -15.47
N GLU A 157 4.04 -9.60 -15.71
CA GLU A 157 2.77 -9.75 -14.98
C GLU A 157 2.96 -10.66 -13.76
N VAL A 158 2.22 -10.37 -12.69
CA VAL A 158 2.16 -11.27 -11.54
C VAL A 158 1.40 -12.53 -11.91
N THR A 159 1.88 -13.68 -11.41
CA THR A 159 1.25 -14.98 -11.70
C THR A 159 -0.24 -14.99 -11.34
N ALA A 160 -1.04 -15.62 -12.19
CA ALA A 160 -2.48 -15.76 -11.98
C ALA A 160 -2.84 -16.62 -10.73
N SER A 161 -1.88 -17.38 -10.20
CA SER A 161 -2.04 -18.16 -8.96
C SER A 161 -1.83 -17.32 -7.68
N ALA A 162 -1.39 -16.06 -7.78
CA ALA A 162 -1.20 -15.21 -6.62
C ALA A 162 -2.50 -14.92 -5.89
N THR A 163 -2.48 -15.04 -4.58
CA THR A 163 -3.62 -14.71 -3.71
C THR A 163 -3.65 -13.21 -3.45
N GLN A 164 -4.77 -12.57 -3.81
CA GLN A 164 -4.98 -11.15 -3.59
C GLN A 164 -5.52 -10.88 -2.18
N SER A 165 -4.99 -9.87 -1.51
CA SER A 165 -5.41 -9.41 -0.18
C SER A 165 -5.97 -7.98 -0.27
N ALA A 166 -7.14 -7.76 0.33
CA ALA A 166 -7.84 -6.47 0.29
C ALA A 166 -7.17 -5.38 1.16
N SER A 167 -6.29 -5.76 2.09
CA SER A 167 -5.57 -4.83 2.96
C SER A 167 -4.13 -5.29 3.24
N MET A 168 -3.25 -4.38 3.67
CA MET A 168 -1.90 -4.73 4.12
C MET A 168 -1.92 -5.64 5.35
N THR A 169 -2.90 -5.45 6.24
CA THR A 169 -3.08 -6.31 7.43
C THR A 169 -3.44 -7.74 7.03
N GLU A 170 -4.33 -7.90 6.06
CA GLU A 170 -4.69 -9.22 5.53
C GLU A 170 -3.51 -9.89 4.83
N LEU A 171 -2.76 -9.15 4.01
CA LEU A 171 -1.53 -9.64 3.38
C LEU A 171 -0.53 -10.16 4.41
N ALA A 172 -0.24 -9.37 5.43
CA ALA A 172 0.65 -9.77 6.52
C ALA A 172 0.14 -11.00 7.29
N THR A 173 -1.17 -11.09 7.53
CA THR A 173 -1.80 -12.23 8.19
C THR A 173 -1.69 -13.51 7.34
N ASN A 174 -1.91 -13.41 6.05
CA ASN A 174 -1.77 -14.54 5.12
C ASN A 174 -0.34 -15.07 5.10
N ILE A 175 0.66 -14.18 4.98
CA ILE A 175 2.08 -14.56 5.02
C ILE A 175 2.44 -15.19 6.38
N ALA A 176 1.98 -14.60 7.48
CA ALA A 176 2.26 -15.13 8.83
C ALA A 176 1.64 -16.51 9.07
N GLY A 177 0.53 -16.82 8.41
CA GLY A 177 -0.17 -18.12 8.49
C GLY A 177 0.36 -19.19 7.54
N ASP A 178 1.24 -18.84 6.61
CA ASP A 178 1.74 -19.75 5.57
C ASP A 178 3.28 -19.78 5.56
N LYS A 179 3.85 -20.88 6.04
CA LYS A 179 5.31 -21.08 6.11
C LYS A 179 6.01 -20.88 4.77
N TRP A 180 5.36 -21.18 3.66
CA TRP A 180 5.93 -21.11 2.32
C TRP A 180 5.48 -19.85 1.55
N GLY A 181 4.82 -18.94 2.26
CA GLY A 181 4.30 -17.70 1.73
C GLY A 181 5.37 -16.62 1.54
N ILE A 182 5.18 -15.82 0.49
CA ILE A 182 5.94 -14.60 0.16
C ILE A 182 4.95 -13.52 -0.32
N GLY A 183 5.17 -12.27 0.07
CA GLY A 183 4.32 -11.17 -0.37
C GLY A 183 4.84 -9.79 0.00
#